data_f8af4a647663db3d856b67b9bd7e72a2
#
_entry.id   f8af4a647663db3d856b67b9bd7e72a2
#
_cell.length_a   1.000
_cell.length_b   1.000
_cell.length_c   1.000
_cell.angle_alpha   90.00
_cell.angle_beta   90.00
_cell.angle_gamma   90.00
#
_symmetry.space_group_name_H-M   'P 1'
#
loop_
_entity.id
_entity.type
_entity.pdbx_description
1 polymer ?
#
loop_
_entity_poly.entity_id
_entity_poly.type
_entity_poly.pdbx_seq_one_letter_code
_entity_poly.pdbx_strand_id
1 'polypeptide(L)'
;QWFSANRAALKLLFDHSLGDNAALFEKKLVPDEHFFQHIAHQLSGSLNHINDNHRFIRFAQGANHPDTLSLDDLWAAKKNGAWFARKVSAENQMRWLQYEQNV
;
A
#
# COMPACT_ATOMS: atom_id res chain seq x y z
N GLN A 1 -3.23 -1.01 -6.77
CA GLN A 1 -3.34 -0.78 -5.32
C GLN A 1 -2.11 -1.27 -4.57
N TRP A 2 -1.77 -0.51 -3.56
CA TRP A 2 -0.63 -0.85 -2.71
C TRP A 2 -1.00 -1.93 -1.70
N PHE A 3 -0.05 -2.81 -1.41
CA PHE A 3 -0.20 -3.82 -0.38
C PHE A 3 1.15 -4.11 0.26
N SER A 4 1.13 -4.79 1.39
CA SER A 4 2.34 -5.27 2.06
C SER A 4 2.25 -6.77 2.24
N ALA A 5 3.38 -7.46 2.12
CA ALA A 5 3.41 -8.92 2.24
C ALA A 5 4.71 -9.35 2.93
N ASN A 6 4.63 -10.39 3.75
CA ASN A 6 5.84 -11.00 4.29
C ASN A 6 6.49 -11.92 3.25
N ARG A 7 7.66 -12.46 3.58
CA ARG A 7 8.44 -13.29 2.64
C ARG A 7 7.67 -14.53 2.18
N ALA A 8 6.98 -15.20 3.09
CA ALA A 8 6.21 -16.40 2.76
C ALA A 8 5.05 -16.06 1.81
N ALA A 9 4.34 -14.97 2.07
CA ALA A 9 3.26 -14.50 1.20
C ALA A 9 3.79 -14.09 -0.17
N LEU A 10 4.92 -13.40 -0.24
CA LEU A 10 5.54 -13.02 -1.52
C LEU A 10 5.91 -14.24 -2.36
N LYS A 11 6.43 -15.29 -1.73
CA LYS A 11 6.76 -16.54 -2.42
C LYS A 11 5.52 -17.19 -3.01
N LEU A 12 4.44 -17.28 -2.24
CA LEU A 12 3.17 -17.84 -2.74
C LEU A 12 2.61 -17.02 -3.90
N LEU A 13 2.62 -15.69 -3.77
CA LEU A 13 2.14 -14.80 -4.85
C LEU A 13 2.99 -14.97 -6.10
N PHE A 14 4.31 -15.06 -5.96
CA PHE A 14 5.22 -15.22 -7.08
C PHE A 14 4.98 -16.57 -7.78
N ASP A 15 4.91 -17.67 -7.04
CA ASP A 15 4.72 -19.00 -7.60
C ASP A 15 3.40 -19.13 -8.38
N HIS A 16 2.36 -18.39 -7.96
CA HIS A 16 1.06 -18.39 -8.61
C HIS A 16 0.89 -17.26 -9.64
N SER A 17 1.92 -16.43 -9.86
CA SER A 17 1.86 -15.32 -10.82
C SER A 17 2.10 -15.75 -12.27
N LEU A 18 2.55 -16.99 -12.49
CA LEU A 18 2.91 -17.50 -13.82
C LEU A 18 1.74 -18.24 -14.47
N GLY A 19 1.88 -18.55 -15.76
CA GLY A 19 0.91 -19.35 -16.50
C GLY A 19 -0.41 -18.61 -16.77
N ASP A 20 -1.53 -19.26 -16.45
CA ASP A 20 -2.87 -18.76 -16.76
C ASP A 20 -3.18 -17.42 -16.08
N ASN A 21 -2.67 -17.20 -14.88
CA ASN A 21 -2.86 -15.91 -14.19
C ASN A 21 -2.19 -14.75 -14.94
N ALA A 22 -0.97 -14.96 -15.42
CA ALA A 22 -0.29 -13.95 -16.23
C ALA A 22 -1.08 -13.66 -17.51
N ALA A 23 -1.57 -14.70 -18.18
CA ALA A 23 -2.34 -14.56 -19.42
C ALA A 23 -3.63 -13.78 -19.23
N LEU A 24 -4.32 -13.93 -18.09
CA LEU A 24 -5.54 -13.19 -17.78
C LEU A 24 -5.34 -11.68 -17.78
N PHE A 25 -4.16 -11.20 -17.39
CA PHE A 25 -3.88 -9.78 -17.21
C PHE A 25 -3.05 -9.16 -18.34
N GLU A 26 -2.59 -9.95 -19.29
CA GLU A 26 -1.72 -9.51 -20.38
C GLU A 26 -2.31 -8.34 -21.18
N LYS A 27 -3.64 -8.32 -21.36
CA LYS A 27 -4.35 -7.30 -22.14
C LYS A 27 -5.13 -6.32 -21.27
N LYS A 28 -4.95 -6.33 -19.96
CA LYS A 28 -5.63 -5.37 -19.07
C LYS A 28 -4.97 -4.01 -19.14
N LEU A 29 -5.75 -2.95 -18.92
CA LEU A 29 -5.28 -1.58 -19.02
C LEU A 29 -4.25 -1.22 -17.95
N VAL A 30 -4.47 -1.63 -16.70
CA VAL A 30 -3.57 -1.40 -15.56
C VAL A 30 -3.39 -2.71 -14.77
N PRO A 31 -2.67 -3.69 -15.35
CA PRO A 31 -2.56 -5.02 -14.75
C PRO A 31 -1.86 -5.00 -13.38
N ASP A 32 -0.90 -4.11 -13.18
CA ASP A 32 -0.15 -3.97 -11.94
C ASP A 32 -1.02 -3.53 -10.75
N GLU A 33 -2.14 -2.87 -11.00
CA GLU A 33 -3.06 -2.44 -9.94
C GLU A 33 -3.97 -3.56 -9.43
N HIS A 34 -4.09 -4.65 -10.16
CA HIS A 34 -5.06 -5.71 -9.82
C HIS A 34 -4.48 -7.12 -9.79
N PHE A 35 -3.33 -7.33 -10.43
CA PHE A 35 -2.78 -8.66 -10.68
C PHE A 35 -2.50 -9.43 -9.38
N PHE A 36 -1.69 -8.84 -8.49
CA PHE A 36 -1.33 -9.53 -7.25
C PHE A 36 -2.50 -9.61 -6.27
N GLN A 37 -3.39 -8.64 -6.28
CA GLN A 37 -4.62 -8.66 -5.49
C GLN A 37 -5.54 -9.81 -5.92
N HIS A 38 -5.65 -10.04 -7.23
CA HIS A 38 -6.42 -11.17 -7.77
C HIS A 38 -5.84 -12.51 -7.31
N ILE A 39 -4.52 -12.67 -7.40
CA ILE A 39 -3.82 -13.89 -6.95
C ILE A 39 -3.99 -14.06 -5.44
N ALA A 40 -3.85 -13.01 -4.66
CA ALA A 40 -4.05 -13.05 -3.21
C ALA A 40 -5.47 -13.50 -2.84
N HIS A 41 -6.46 -13.06 -3.60
CA HIS A 41 -7.85 -13.49 -3.41
C HIS A 41 -8.01 -14.99 -3.70
N GLN A 42 -7.39 -15.50 -4.75
CA GLN A 42 -7.39 -16.93 -5.07
C GLN A 42 -6.74 -17.78 -3.97
N LEU A 43 -5.73 -17.23 -3.28
CA LEU A 43 -4.96 -17.90 -2.24
C LEU A 43 -5.46 -17.58 -0.83
N SER A 44 -6.66 -17.01 -0.68
CA SER A 44 -7.17 -16.53 0.62
C SER A 44 -7.17 -17.58 1.72
N GLY A 45 -7.33 -18.87 1.36
CA GLY A 45 -7.24 -19.97 2.32
C GLY A 45 -5.83 -20.31 2.77
N SER A 46 -4.79 -19.87 2.03
CA SER A 46 -3.37 -20.12 2.31
C SER A 46 -2.64 -18.91 2.85
N LEU A 47 -3.25 -17.73 2.80
CA LEU A 47 -2.69 -16.48 3.26
C LEU A 47 -3.44 -15.98 4.49
N ASN A 48 -2.70 -15.49 5.48
CA ASN A 48 -3.27 -14.74 6.59
C ASN A 48 -3.50 -13.30 6.10
N HIS A 49 -4.63 -13.09 5.44
CA HIS A 49 -4.95 -11.84 4.77
C HIS A 49 -5.60 -10.85 5.72
N ILE A 50 -5.02 -9.66 5.84
CA ILE A 50 -5.58 -8.54 6.58
C ILE A 50 -6.03 -7.50 5.57
N ASN A 51 -7.31 -7.10 5.63
CA ASN A 51 -7.88 -6.13 4.70
C ASN A 51 -7.55 -4.69 5.14
N ASP A 52 -6.26 -4.39 5.20
CA ASP A 52 -5.71 -3.08 5.55
C ASP A 52 -4.35 -2.95 4.87
N ASN A 53 -4.17 -1.96 4.02
CA ASN A 53 -2.90 -1.73 3.34
C ASN A 53 -1.90 -0.94 4.20
N HIS A 54 -2.27 -0.53 5.41
CA HIS A 54 -1.44 0.23 6.35
C HIS A 54 -0.85 1.52 5.76
N ARG A 55 -1.59 2.15 4.84
CA ARG A 55 -1.17 3.39 4.19
C ARG A 55 -2.18 4.49 4.47
N PHE A 56 -1.66 5.67 4.78
CA PHE A 56 -2.47 6.86 5.00
C PHE A 56 -2.35 7.77 3.77
N ILE A 57 -3.43 7.87 3.02
CA ILE A 57 -3.52 8.69 1.81
C ILE A 57 -4.85 9.40 1.84
N ARG A 58 -4.85 10.72 1.66
CA ARG A 58 -6.08 11.50 1.63
C ARG A 58 -6.25 12.17 0.27
N PHE A 59 -7.44 12.04 -0.29
CA PHE A 59 -7.84 12.72 -1.52
C PHE A 59 -8.94 13.72 -1.21
N ALA A 60 -8.82 14.94 -1.73
CA ALA A 60 -9.96 15.85 -1.80
C ALA A 60 -10.99 15.28 -2.78
N GLN A 61 -12.26 15.61 -2.57
CA GLN A 61 -13.34 15.15 -3.45
C GLN A 61 -13.06 15.56 -4.89
N GLY A 62 -13.06 14.59 -5.81
CA GLY A 62 -12.79 14.81 -7.23
C GLY A 62 -11.33 15.04 -7.61
N ALA A 63 -10.40 14.96 -6.66
CA ALA A 63 -8.99 15.16 -6.94
C ALA A 63 -8.35 13.92 -7.60
N ASN A 64 -7.42 14.16 -8.54
CA ASN A 64 -6.66 13.11 -9.22
C ASN A 64 -5.40 12.71 -8.46
N HIS A 65 -4.97 13.53 -7.50
CA HIS A 65 -3.75 13.33 -6.73
C HIS A 65 -4.04 13.44 -5.24
N PRO A 66 -3.28 12.71 -4.39
CA PRO A 66 -3.43 12.83 -2.95
C PRO A 66 -3.05 14.22 -2.43
N ASP A 67 -3.69 14.62 -1.33
CA ASP A 67 -3.33 15.84 -0.62
C ASP A 67 -1.92 15.73 -0.03
N THR A 68 -1.24 16.88 0.07
CA THR A 68 -0.01 16.96 0.88
C THR A 68 -0.40 16.98 2.35
N LEU A 69 0.18 16.07 3.12
CA LEU A 69 -0.16 15.87 4.53
C LEU A 69 0.58 16.84 5.44
N SER A 70 -0.11 17.34 6.46
CA SER A 70 0.47 18.12 7.55
C SER A 70 1.15 17.22 8.59
N LEU A 71 1.87 17.80 9.54
CA LEU A 71 2.42 17.04 10.68
C LEU A 71 1.31 16.43 11.53
N ASP A 72 0.18 17.11 11.70
CA ASP A 72 -0.97 16.57 12.42
C ASP A 72 -1.55 15.34 11.70
N ASP A 73 -1.58 15.37 10.38
CA ASP A 73 -1.99 14.22 9.57
C ASP A 73 -1.06 13.02 9.79
N LEU A 74 0.24 13.25 9.84
CA LEU A 74 1.24 12.20 10.10
C LEU A 74 1.08 11.61 11.50
N TRP A 75 0.79 12.45 12.48
CA TRP A 75 0.45 12.01 13.83
C TRP A 75 -0.77 11.08 13.84
N ALA A 76 -1.84 11.50 13.18
CA ALA A 76 -3.05 10.71 13.07
C ALA A 76 -2.79 9.39 12.37
N ALA A 77 -2.00 9.40 11.30
CA ALA A 77 -1.61 8.18 10.58
C ALA A 77 -0.87 7.19 11.49
N LYS A 78 0.10 7.68 12.25
CA LYS A 78 0.86 6.84 13.19
C LYS A 78 -0.04 6.26 14.27
N LYS A 79 -0.91 7.06 14.86
CA LYS A 79 -1.88 6.61 15.87
C LYS A 79 -2.81 5.52 15.35
N ASN A 80 -3.17 5.58 14.08
CA ASN A 80 -4.07 4.63 13.44
C ASN A 80 -3.35 3.40 12.87
N GLY A 81 -2.06 3.26 13.13
CA GLY A 81 -1.29 2.08 12.73
C GLY A 81 -0.84 2.04 11.29
N ALA A 82 -0.81 3.18 10.61
CA ALA A 82 -0.27 3.25 9.27
C ALA A 82 1.25 3.04 9.27
N TRP A 83 1.75 2.31 8.29
CA TRP A 83 3.19 2.10 8.09
C TRP A 83 3.78 3.09 7.11
N PHE A 84 2.96 3.61 6.21
CA PHE A 84 3.35 4.55 5.16
C PHE A 84 2.30 5.64 5.05
N ALA A 85 2.74 6.84 4.67
CA ALA A 85 1.84 7.96 4.41
C ALA A 85 2.33 8.76 3.20
N ARG A 86 1.41 9.31 2.43
CA ARG A 86 1.74 10.18 1.28
C ARG A 86 0.57 11.13 0.98
N LYS A 87 0.83 12.29 0.39
CA LYS A 87 2.14 12.83 0.04
C LYS A 87 2.67 13.67 1.19
N VAL A 88 3.98 13.65 1.39
CA VAL A 88 4.63 14.44 2.45
C VAL A 88 5.64 15.37 1.78
N SER A 89 5.59 16.66 2.12
CA SER A 89 6.57 17.63 1.64
C SER A 89 7.94 17.34 2.23
N ALA A 90 9.00 17.79 1.54
CA ALA A 90 10.37 17.65 2.05
C ALA A 90 10.54 18.30 3.43
N GLU A 91 9.92 19.47 3.63
CA GLU A 91 9.95 20.18 4.92
C GLU A 91 9.31 19.36 6.03
N ASN A 92 8.11 18.82 5.80
CA ASN A 92 7.40 18.04 6.81
C ASN A 92 8.06 16.69 7.06
N GLN A 93 8.70 16.12 6.06
CA GLN A 93 9.50 14.90 6.23
C GLN A 93 10.66 15.15 7.20
N MET A 94 11.39 16.26 7.03
CA MET A 94 12.49 16.64 7.91
C MET A 94 12.00 16.89 9.34
N ARG A 95 10.90 17.60 9.50
CA ARG A 95 10.29 17.87 10.81
C ARG A 95 9.84 16.59 11.51
N TRP A 96 9.26 15.67 10.75
CA TRP A 96 8.84 14.38 11.28
C TRP A 96 10.01 13.56 11.77
N LEU A 97 11.10 13.50 11.00
CA LEU A 97 12.32 12.78 11.41
C LEU A 97 12.92 13.37 12.69
N GLN A 98 12.95 14.69 12.81
CA GLN A 98 13.42 15.36 14.02
C GLN A 98 12.55 15.01 15.22
N TYR A 99 11.24 14.99 15.02
CA TYR A 99 10.30 14.59 16.05
C TYR A 99 10.55 13.14 16.52
N GLU A 100 10.72 12.21 15.61
CA GLU A 100 10.94 10.81 15.96
C GLU A 100 12.27 10.57 16.68
N GLN A 101 13.30 11.36 16.38
CA GLN A 101 14.59 11.27 17.06
C GLN A 101 14.54 11.73 18.51
N ASN A 102 13.58 12.58 18.85
CA ASN A 102 13.44 13.18 20.17
C ASN A 102 12.41 12.48 21.09
N VAL A 103 11.87 11.38 20.64
CA VAL A 103 10.84 10.63 21.39
C VAL A 103 11.41 9.38 22.06
#